data_a99ce85e3144532a34e0dae2e49f858e
#
_entry.id   a99ce85e3144532a34e0dae2e49f858e
#
_cell.length_a   1.000
_cell.length_b   1.000
_cell.length_c   1.000
_cell.angle_alpha   90.00
_cell.angle_beta   90.00
_cell.angle_gamma   90.00
#
_symmetry.space_group_name_H-M   'P 1'
#
loop_
_entity.id
_entity.type
_entity.pdbx_description
1 polymer ?
#
loop_
_entity_poly.entity_id
_entity_poly.type
_entity_poly.pdbx_seq_one_letter_code
_entity_poly.pdbx_strand_id
1 'polypeptide(L)'
;MKDFMYLEDLPNFKKSVSEAIALKNNSLKFNSLGQNKALGMLFFNPSLRTRLSTQKAAQNLGLKTMVMNFNDEGWKLEFGNGIEMNGTSSEHVKEAAAVISQYCDMIAIRAFASLNDKKTDESELVLNNFARYSSVPIINMESATAHPLQALADAITIKEHKTSDRPKIVLTWAPHPKPLPHAVANSFIKMVKKINA
;
A
#
# COMPACT_ATOMS: atom_id res chain seq x y z
N MET A 1 12.70 -7.10 7.28
CA MET A 1 11.93 -6.29 6.30
C MET A 1 11.73 -4.93 6.95
N LYS A 2 12.25 -3.87 6.34
CA LYS A 2 12.00 -2.51 6.81
C LYS A 2 10.65 -2.02 6.29
N ASP A 3 10.43 -2.13 4.99
CA ASP A 3 9.24 -1.65 4.28
C ASP A 3 8.48 -2.79 3.62
N PHE A 4 7.18 -2.61 3.36
CA PHE A 4 6.36 -3.50 2.55
C PHE A 4 5.77 -2.71 1.38
N MET A 5 6.56 -2.52 0.33
CA MET A 5 6.18 -1.75 -0.85
C MET A 5 5.77 -2.66 -2.02
N TYR A 6 6.38 -3.83 -2.10
CA TYR A 6 6.16 -4.81 -3.18
C TYR A 6 6.05 -6.23 -2.63
N LEU A 7 5.53 -7.16 -3.43
CA LEU A 7 5.48 -8.58 -3.04
C LEU A 7 6.85 -9.20 -2.83
N GLU A 8 7.86 -8.65 -3.47
CA GLU A 8 9.26 -9.06 -3.37
C GLU A 8 9.85 -8.79 -1.98
N ASP A 9 9.29 -7.85 -1.24
CA ASP A 9 9.72 -7.50 0.12
C ASP A 9 9.36 -8.59 1.14
N LEU A 10 8.41 -9.49 0.80
CA LEU A 10 8.08 -10.63 1.66
C LEU A 10 9.15 -11.71 1.56
N PRO A 11 9.86 -12.02 2.65
CA PRO A 11 10.95 -13.02 2.62
C PRO A 11 10.45 -14.44 2.31
N ASN A 12 9.21 -14.75 2.68
CA ASN A 12 8.57 -16.02 2.37
C ASN A 12 7.09 -15.83 2.08
N PHE A 13 6.76 -15.70 0.79
CA PHE A 13 5.39 -15.44 0.35
C PHE A 13 4.39 -16.53 0.78
N LYS A 14 4.75 -17.80 0.67
CA LYS A 14 3.85 -18.92 1.04
C LYS A 14 3.55 -18.91 2.55
N LYS A 15 4.53 -18.60 3.37
CA LYS A 15 4.38 -18.45 4.82
C LYS A 15 3.46 -17.26 5.13
N SER A 16 3.67 -16.12 4.48
CA SER A 16 2.82 -14.93 4.67
C SER A 16 1.37 -15.18 4.31
N VAL A 17 1.08 -15.92 3.23
CA VAL A 17 -0.29 -16.34 2.88
C VAL A 17 -0.90 -17.22 3.98
N SER A 18 -0.14 -18.16 4.53
CA SER A 18 -0.63 -19.05 5.59
C SER A 18 -0.90 -18.31 6.90
N GLU A 19 -0.02 -17.36 7.26
CA GLU A 19 -0.20 -16.49 8.42
C GLU A 19 -1.42 -15.56 8.27
N ALA A 20 -1.63 -15.01 7.07
CA ALA A 20 -2.78 -14.17 6.77
C ALA A 20 -4.11 -14.95 6.88
N ILE A 21 -4.16 -16.22 6.44
CA ILE A 21 -5.32 -17.10 6.64
C ILE A 21 -5.54 -17.38 8.14
N ALA A 22 -4.47 -17.63 8.89
CA ALA A 22 -4.59 -17.84 10.33
C ALA A 22 -5.12 -16.58 11.05
N LEU A 23 -4.70 -15.38 10.62
CA LEU A 23 -5.23 -14.11 11.11
C LEU A 23 -6.69 -13.88 10.70
N LYS A 24 -7.09 -14.26 9.49
CA LYS A 24 -8.49 -14.20 9.04
C LYS A 24 -9.40 -15.02 9.96
N ASN A 25 -8.96 -16.21 10.38
CA ASN A 25 -9.72 -17.10 11.24
C ASN A 25 -9.73 -16.65 12.74
N ASN A 26 -8.72 -15.88 13.14
CA ASN A 26 -8.64 -15.32 14.50
C ASN A 26 -8.02 -13.91 14.44
N SER A 27 -8.83 -12.95 14.03
CA SER A 27 -8.39 -11.59 13.74
C SER A 27 -7.88 -10.78 14.94
N LEU A 28 -8.20 -11.21 16.15
CA LEU A 28 -7.77 -10.57 17.40
C LEU A 28 -6.56 -11.25 18.06
N LYS A 29 -6.04 -12.32 17.47
CA LYS A 29 -4.94 -13.11 18.04
C LYS A 29 -3.72 -12.26 18.44
N PHE A 30 -3.46 -11.20 17.72
CA PHE A 30 -2.30 -10.32 17.94
C PHE A 30 -2.69 -8.89 18.35
N ASN A 31 -3.85 -8.72 18.98
CA ASN A 31 -4.35 -7.41 19.41
C ASN A 31 -3.37 -6.63 20.30
N SER A 32 -2.50 -7.31 21.02
CA SER A 32 -1.49 -6.66 21.87
C SER A 32 -0.28 -6.09 21.11
N LEU A 33 -0.04 -6.51 19.85
CA LEU A 33 1.16 -6.08 19.12
C LEU A 33 1.17 -4.58 18.79
N GLY A 34 -0.01 -4.01 18.59
CA GLY A 34 -0.19 -2.61 18.24
C GLY A 34 -0.49 -1.69 19.42
N GLN A 35 -0.50 -2.21 20.66
CA GLN A 35 -0.76 -1.38 21.82
C GLN A 35 0.25 -0.25 21.94
N ASN A 36 -0.25 0.97 22.16
CA ASN A 36 0.52 2.22 22.25
C ASN A 36 1.25 2.61 20.96
N LYS A 37 0.89 1.99 19.80
CA LYS A 37 1.44 2.33 18.50
C LYS A 37 0.39 2.95 17.58
N ALA A 38 0.85 3.77 16.64
CA ALA A 38 0.04 4.46 15.67
C ALA A 38 0.41 4.10 14.23
N LEU A 39 -0.61 3.88 13.40
CA LEU A 39 -0.50 3.74 11.95
C LEU A 39 -0.93 5.05 11.29
N GLY A 40 -0.01 5.76 10.64
CA GLY A 40 -0.32 6.85 9.72
C GLY A 40 -0.87 6.31 8.41
N MET A 41 -2.03 6.79 7.98
CA MET A 41 -2.65 6.40 6.72
C MET A 41 -2.73 7.62 5.80
N LEU A 42 -1.89 7.66 4.77
CA LEU A 42 -1.78 8.79 3.84
C LEU A 42 -2.53 8.48 2.55
N PHE A 43 -3.51 9.31 2.21
CA PHE A 43 -4.30 9.19 1.01
C PHE A 43 -4.05 10.36 0.06
N PHE A 44 -3.48 10.06 -1.10
CA PHE A 44 -3.36 10.97 -2.23
C PHE A 44 -4.53 10.82 -3.22
N ASN A 45 -5.36 9.80 -3.03
CA ASN A 45 -6.56 9.55 -3.81
C ASN A 45 -7.68 9.02 -2.90
N PRO A 46 -8.95 9.36 -3.15
CA PRO A 46 -10.09 8.87 -2.37
C PRO A 46 -10.17 7.35 -2.35
N SER A 47 -10.58 6.78 -1.23
CA SER A 47 -10.85 5.35 -1.09
C SER A 47 -11.84 5.06 0.01
N LEU A 48 -12.83 4.23 -0.30
CA LEU A 48 -13.75 3.68 0.69
C LEU A 48 -13.21 2.37 1.29
N ARG A 49 -12.97 1.38 0.42
CA ARG A 49 -12.58 0.02 0.85
C ARG A 49 -11.22 -0.03 1.54
N THR A 50 -10.20 0.59 0.96
CA THR A 50 -8.85 0.63 1.56
C THR A 50 -8.88 1.31 2.93
N ARG A 51 -9.61 2.42 3.04
CA ARG A 51 -9.75 3.15 4.32
C ARG A 51 -10.36 2.26 5.40
N LEU A 52 -11.53 1.68 5.12
CA LEU A 52 -12.24 0.86 6.12
C LEU A 52 -11.48 -0.42 6.47
N SER A 53 -10.94 -1.14 5.48
CA SER A 53 -10.24 -2.40 5.71
C SER A 53 -8.93 -2.19 6.49
N THR A 54 -8.16 -1.15 6.15
CA THR A 54 -6.89 -0.87 6.85
C THR A 54 -7.14 -0.38 8.28
N GLN A 55 -8.13 0.49 8.50
CA GLN A 55 -8.52 0.90 9.86
C GLN A 55 -8.98 -0.30 10.69
N LYS A 56 -9.82 -1.18 10.11
CA LYS A 56 -10.28 -2.38 10.82
C LYS A 56 -9.13 -3.33 11.15
N ALA A 57 -8.20 -3.54 10.22
CA ALA A 57 -7.01 -4.36 10.46
C ALA A 57 -6.13 -3.76 11.58
N ALA A 58 -5.90 -2.45 11.55
CA ALA A 58 -5.17 -1.73 12.59
C ALA A 58 -5.83 -1.91 13.97
N GLN A 59 -7.14 -1.71 14.06
CA GLN A 59 -7.90 -1.91 15.29
C GLN A 59 -7.79 -3.36 15.83
N ASN A 60 -7.88 -4.36 14.94
CA ASN A 60 -7.75 -5.75 15.32
C ASN A 60 -6.36 -6.08 15.88
N LEU A 61 -5.33 -5.36 15.47
CA LEU A 61 -3.96 -5.45 16.00
C LEU A 61 -3.72 -4.56 17.23
N GLY A 62 -4.70 -3.75 17.64
CA GLY A 62 -4.58 -2.81 18.76
C GLY A 62 -3.89 -1.49 18.40
N LEU A 63 -3.69 -1.19 17.12
CA LEU A 63 -3.11 0.07 16.65
C LEU A 63 -4.14 1.21 16.69
N LYS A 64 -3.68 2.41 17.01
CA LYS A 64 -4.39 3.65 16.71
C LYS A 64 -4.16 4.02 15.23
N THR A 65 -5.10 4.72 14.60
CA THR A 65 -4.97 5.18 13.22
C THR A 65 -5.02 6.71 13.15
N MET A 66 -4.11 7.30 12.37
CA MET A 66 -4.10 8.71 12.00
C MET A 66 -4.30 8.80 10.49
N VAL A 67 -5.44 9.33 10.03
CA VAL A 67 -5.77 9.38 8.61
C VAL A 67 -5.58 10.80 8.08
N MET A 68 -4.81 10.94 7.01
CA MET A 68 -4.49 12.21 6.35
C MET A 68 -4.81 12.14 4.86
N ASN A 69 -5.49 13.18 4.33
CA ASN A 69 -5.84 13.30 2.91
C ASN A 69 -5.07 14.48 2.31
N PHE A 70 -4.10 14.21 1.45
CA PHE A 70 -3.18 15.26 0.96
C PHE A 70 -3.75 16.13 -0.16
N ASN A 71 -4.67 15.63 -0.97
CA ASN A 71 -5.21 16.41 -2.08
C ASN A 71 -6.49 17.18 -1.72
N ASP A 72 -7.32 16.61 -0.84
CA ASP A 72 -8.65 17.14 -0.53
C ASP A 72 -8.63 18.15 0.62
N GLU A 73 -7.66 18.05 1.54
CA GLU A 73 -7.53 18.92 2.72
C GLU A 73 -6.61 20.13 2.48
N GLY A 74 -6.19 20.35 1.23
CA GLY A 74 -5.38 21.52 0.85
C GLY A 74 -3.90 21.45 1.23
N TRP A 75 -3.45 20.39 1.91
CA TRP A 75 -2.03 20.20 2.26
C TRP A 75 -1.26 19.56 1.10
N LYS A 76 -0.79 20.38 0.19
CA LYS A 76 -0.05 19.94 -1.01
C LYS A 76 1.42 19.78 -0.69
N LEU A 77 2.01 18.68 -1.16
CA LEU A 77 3.44 18.41 -1.00
C LEU A 77 4.21 18.75 -2.27
N GLU A 78 5.41 19.28 -2.07
CA GLU A 78 6.43 19.44 -3.11
C GLU A 78 7.38 18.23 -3.09
N PHE A 79 7.72 17.72 -4.28
CA PHE A 79 8.58 16.55 -4.45
C PHE A 79 9.89 16.85 -5.16
N GLY A 80 10.05 18.04 -5.74
CA GLY A 80 11.23 18.44 -6.50
C GLY A 80 12.43 18.76 -5.61
N ASN A 81 13.61 18.28 -5.94
CA ASN A 81 14.83 18.62 -5.21
C ASN A 81 15.34 20.02 -5.60
N GLY A 82 15.71 20.84 -4.60
CA GLY A 82 16.30 22.15 -4.81
C GLY A 82 15.31 23.21 -5.34
N ILE A 83 14.01 22.97 -5.21
CA ILE A 83 12.96 23.94 -5.60
C ILE A 83 12.77 24.94 -4.46
N GLU A 84 12.66 26.23 -4.80
CA GLU A 84 12.22 27.26 -3.89
C GLU A 84 10.73 27.08 -3.59
N MET A 85 10.34 27.10 -2.31
CA MET A 85 8.97 26.92 -1.83
C MET A 85 8.13 28.21 -2.04
N ASN A 86 8.07 28.70 -3.27
CA ASN A 86 7.31 29.89 -3.66
C ASN A 86 6.04 29.58 -4.47
N GLY A 87 5.71 28.29 -4.63
CA GLY A 87 4.54 27.79 -5.35
C GLY A 87 3.31 27.60 -4.46
N THR A 88 2.42 26.69 -4.89
CA THR A 88 1.16 26.36 -4.18
C THR A 88 1.30 25.21 -3.19
N SER A 89 2.46 24.58 -3.09
CA SER A 89 2.74 23.49 -2.16
C SER A 89 2.97 24.04 -0.75
N SER A 90 2.38 23.40 0.24
CA SER A 90 2.45 23.81 1.64
C SER A 90 3.76 23.39 2.30
N GLU A 91 4.33 22.27 1.87
CA GLU A 91 5.52 21.67 2.50
C GLU A 91 6.25 20.75 1.51
N HIS A 92 7.55 20.58 1.70
CA HIS A 92 8.32 19.59 0.94
C HIS A 92 8.17 18.21 1.56
N VAL A 93 8.09 17.15 0.72
CA VAL A 93 7.91 15.76 1.18
C VAL A 93 8.96 15.31 2.18
N LYS A 94 10.18 15.84 2.11
CA LYS A 94 11.27 15.53 3.05
C LYS A 94 10.93 15.92 4.48
N GLU A 95 10.39 17.12 4.67
CA GLU A 95 9.96 17.62 5.97
C GLU A 95 8.70 16.89 6.43
N ALA A 96 7.68 16.76 5.56
CA ALA A 96 6.44 16.07 5.89
C ALA A 96 6.69 14.61 6.32
N ALA A 97 7.51 13.86 5.60
CA ALA A 97 7.83 12.47 5.95
C ALA A 97 8.55 12.35 7.29
N ALA A 98 9.49 13.27 7.57
CA ALA A 98 10.20 13.31 8.85
C ALA A 98 9.27 13.64 10.01
N VAL A 99 8.39 14.65 9.85
CA VAL A 99 7.41 15.06 10.85
C VAL A 99 6.41 13.93 11.14
N ILE A 100 5.78 13.35 10.10
CA ILE A 100 4.82 12.26 10.27
C ILE A 100 5.44 11.06 10.98
N SER A 101 6.71 10.78 10.72
CA SER A 101 7.46 9.71 11.38
C SER A 101 7.64 9.91 12.90
N GLN A 102 7.47 11.12 13.42
CA GLN A 102 7.53 11.37 14.88
C GLN A 102 6.21 11.02 15.58
N TYR A 103 5.11 10.99 14.83
CA TYR A 103 3.77 10.74 15.38
C TYR A 103 3.27 9.31 15.11
N CYS A 104 3.89 8.60 14.18
CA CYS A 104 3.47 7.27 13.74
C CYS A 104 4.60 6.26 13.87
N ASP A 105 4.27 5.01 14.22
CA ASP A 105 5.23 3.89 14.28
C ASP A 105 5.39 3.20 12.93
N MET A 106 4.45 3.42 12.01
CA MET A 106 4.48 2.99 10.62
C MET A 106 3.57 3.86 9.77
N ILE A 107 3.83 3.95 8.47
CA ILE A 107 3.07 4.78 7.54
C ILE A 107 2.57 3.91 6.39
N ALA A 108 1.26 3.95 6.13
CA ALA A 108 0.61 3.29 5.00
C ALA A 108 0.20 4.33 3.95
N ILE A 109 0.58 4.14 2.69
CA ILE A 109 0.43 5.13 1.63
C ILE A 109 -0.41 4.59 0.49
N ARG A 110 -1.35 5.41 0.01
CA ARG A 110 -2.09 5.19 -1.22
C ARG A 110 -1.92 6.38 -2.15
N ALA A 111 -1.25 6.13 -3.29
CA ALA A 111 -0.93 7.15 -4.28
C ALA A 111 -0.97 6.56 -5.70
N PHE A 112 -2.06 6.79 -6.42
CA PHE A 112 -2.27 6.26 -7.77
C PHE A 112 -1.37 6.90 -8.81
N ALA A 113 -1.24 6.21 -9.95
CA ALA A 113 -0.74 6.79 -11.18
C ALA A 113 -1.57 8.01 -11.59
N SER A 114 -0.89 9.06 -12.05
CA SER A 114 -1.54 10.24 -12.64
C SER A 114 -2.19 9.94 -13.98
N LEU A 115 -1.66 8.93 -14.69
CA LEU A 115 -2.00 8.52 -16.06
C LEU A 115 -1.74 9.62 -17.11
N ASN A 116 -0.94 10.62 -16.75
CA ASN A 116 -0.54 11.72 -17.63
C ASN A 116 0.89 11.57 -18.15
N ASP A 117 1.80 11.12 -17.30
CA ASP A 117 3.20 10.86 -17.62
C ASP A 117 3.64 9.50 -17.08
N LYS A 118 3.80 8.56 -18.01
CA LYS A 118 4.20 7.18 -17.71
C LYS A 118 5.53 7.10 -16.95
N LYS A 119 6.51 7.93 -17.30
CA LYS A 119 7.83 7.90 -16.68
C LYS A 119 7.77 8.35 -15.23
N THR A 120 7.02 9.40 -14.94
CA THR A 120 6.78 9.88 -13.57
C THR A 120 6.00 8.84 -12.76
N ASP A 121 4.95 8.25 -13.33
CA ASP A 121 4.17 7.22 -12.66
C ASP A 121 5.02 5.97 -12.35
N GLU A 122 5.81 5.49 -13.31
CA GLU A 122 6.73 4.35 -13.12
C GLU A 122 7.86 4.63 -12.12
N SER A 123 8.19 5.89 -11.86
CA SER A 123 9.18 6.28 -10.85
C SER A 123 8.70 6.11 -9.42
N GLU A 124 7.39 5.85 -9.22
CA GLU A 124 6.77 5.72 -7.87
C GLU A 124 7.10 6.91 -6.96
N LEU A 125 7.02 8.12 -7.52
CA LEU A 125 7.53 9.36 -6.92
C LEU A 125 7.11 9.52 -5.44
N VAL A 126 5.82 9.37 -5.14
CA VAL A 126 5.31 9.54 -3.78
C VAL A 126 5.87 8.47 -2.86
N LEU A 127 5.71 7.19 -3.24
CA LEU A 127 6.10 6.06 -2.41
C LEU A 127 7.61 6.06 -2.11
N ASN A 128 8.44 6.29 -3.14
CA ASN A 128 9.89 6.31 -3.01
C ASN A 128 10.41 7.48 -2.17
N ASN A 129 9.80 8.66 -2.27
CA ASN A 129 10.17 9.79 -1.43
C ASN A 129 9.85 9.53 0.05
N PHE A 130 8.66 9.03 0.36
CA PHE A 130 8.35 8.65 1.73
C PHE A 130 9.26 7.55 2.26
N ALA A 131 9.55 6.49 1.47
CA ALA A 131 10.48 5.44 1.87
C ALA A 131 11.90 5.97 2.14
N ARG A 132 12.31 7.00 1.38
CA ARG A 132 13.62 7.65 1.54
C ARG A 132 13.73 8.51 2.79
N TYR A 133 12.70 9.28 3.11
CA TYR A 133 12.76 10.32 4.14
C TYR A 133 12.08 9.94 5.47
N SER A 134 11.29 8.87 5.50
CA SER A 134 10.69 8.37 6.73
C SER A 134 11.68 7.57 7.58
N SER A 135 11.61 7.76 8.89
CA SER A 135 12.34 6.96 9.86
C SER A 135 11.61 5.69 10.31
N VAL A 136 10.35 5.55 9.93
CA VAL A 136 9.48 4.42 10.26
C VAL A 136 9.13 3.59 9.01
N PRO A 137 8.71 2.31 9.15
CA PRO A 137 8.36 1.45 8.03
C PRO A 137 7.24 2.01 7.16
N ILE A 138 7.38 1.81 5.84
CA ILE A 138 6.38 2.18 4.83
C ILE A 138 5.62 0.95 4.36
N ILE A 139 4.28 1.08 4.25
CA ILE A 139 3.37 0.08 3.70
C ILE A 139 2.68 0.65 2.48
N ASN A 140 2.78 -0.03 1.34
CA ASN A 140 2.08 0.34 0.11
C ASN A 140 0.65 -0.20 0.14
N MET A 141 -0.34 0.68 0.30
CA MET A 141 -1.76 0.33 0.22
C MET A 141 -2.28 0.25 -1.23
N GLU A 142 -1.69 0.99 -2.14
CA GLU A 142 -1.79 0.95 -3.60
C GLU A 142 -0.97 2.12 -4.16
N SER A 143 -0.09 1.86 -5.09
CA SER A 143 0.73 2.88 -5.76
C SER A 143 0.49 2.91 -7.26
N ALA A 144 1.29 3.65 -8.00
CA ALA A 144 1.15 3.76 -9.44
C ALA A 144 1.34 2.41 -10.16
N THR A 145 2.26 1.57 -9.69
CA THR A 145 2.63 0.31 -10.37
C THR A 145 2.33 -0.95 -9.57
N ALA A 146 2.04 -0.84 -8.26
CA ALA A 146 1.90 -2.01 -7.37
C ALA A 146 0.76 -1.88 -6.36
N HIS A 147 0.10 -3.02 -6.10
CA HIS A 147 -0.87 -3.19 -5.02
C HIS A 147 -0.62 -4.51 -4.29
N PRO A 148 0.45 -4.58 -3.44
CA PRO A 148 0.88 -5.85 -2.81
C PRO A 148 -0.17 -6.45 -1.88
N LEU A 149 -0.93 -5.61 -1.17
CA LEU A 149 -1.99 -6.06 -0.26
C LEU A 149 -3.13 -6.75 -1.02
N GLN A 150 -3.53 -6.22 -2.20
CA GLN A 150 -4.53 -6.87 -3.04
C GLN A 150 -4.03 -8.21 -3.56
N ALA A 151 -2.81 -8.27 -4.06
CA ALA A 151 -2.24 -9.52 -4.54
C ALA A 151 -2.11 -10.59 -3.44
N LEU A 152 -1.82 -10.19 -2.20
CA LEU A 152 -1.84 -11.12 -1.06
C LEU A 152 -3.26 -11.63 -0.77
N ALA A 153 -4.28 -10.77 -0.84
CA ALA A 153 -5.68 -11.15 -0.69
C ALA A 153 -6.13 -12.09 -1.82
N ASP A 154 -5.71 -11.84 -3.06
CA ASP A 154 -6.00 -12.71 -4.21
C ASP A 154 -5.35 -14.09 -4.02
N ALA A 155 -4.12 -14.15 -3.52
CA ALA A 155 -3.45 -15.42 -3.22
C ALA A 155 -4.18 -16.24 -2.13
N ILE A 156 -4.70 -15.56 -1.11
CA ILE A 156 -5.53 -16.18 -0.06
C ILE A 156 -6.79 -16.77 -0.69
N THR A 157 -7.50 -15.97 -1.49
CA THR A 157 -8.74 -16.37 -2.17
C THR A 157 -8.51 -17.59 -3.08
N ILE A 158 -7.44 -17.56 -3.90
CA ILE A 158 -7.08 -18.68 -4.74
C ILE A 158 -6.79 -19.94 -3.89
N LYS A 159 -6.03 -19.79 -2.81
CA LYS A 159 -5.69 -20.91 -1.93
C LYS A 159 -6.92 -21.53 -1.24
N GLU A 160 -7.91 -20.73 -0.89
CA GLU A 160 -9.14 -21.18 -0.23
C GLU A 160 -10.12 -21.84 -1.21
N HIS A 161 -10.12 -21.44 -2.49
CA HIS A 161 -11.14 -21.87 -3.46
C HIS A 161 -10.61 -22.77 -4.58
N LYS A 162 -9.30 -22.97 -4.69
CA LYS A 162 -8.74 -23.85 -5.71
C LYS A 162 -9.20 -25.32 -5.54
N THR A 163 -9.53 -25.96 -6.64
CA THR A 163 -9.97 -27.36 -6.69
C THR A 163 -8.86 -28.32 -7.13
N SER A 164 -7.69 -27.80 -7.50
CA SER A 164 -6.51 -28.56 -7.90
C SER A 164 -5.24 -27.90 -7.40
N ASP A 165 -4.13 -28.63 -7.36
CA ASP A 165 -2.84 -28.08 -6.91
C ASP A 165 -2.30 -27.01 -7.84
N ARG A 166 -2.59 -27.14 -9.14
CA ARG A 166 -2.19 -26.17 -10.18
C ARG A 166 -3.42 -25.70 -10.96
N PRO A 167 -4.19 -24.75 -10.40
CA PRO A 167 -5.38 -24.25 -11.07
C PRO A 167 -4.99 -23.44 -12.31
N LYS A 168 -5.81 -23.51 -13.36
CA LYS A 168 -5.70 -22.60 -14.50
C LYS A 168 -6.21 -21.23 -14.09
N ILE A 169 -5.35 -20.22 -14.15
CA ILE A 169 -5.67 -18.84 -13.85
C ILE A 169 -5.63 -18.02 -15.13
N VAL A 170 -6.69 -17.24 -15.38
CA VAL A 170 -6.81 -16.37 -16.55
C VAL A 170 -6.93 -14.94 -16.08
N LEU A 171 -6.00 -14.08 -16.47
CA LEU A 171 -6.10 -12.64 -16.32
C LEU A 171 -6.63 -12.04 -17.62
N THR A 172 -7.75 -11.35 -17.58
CA THR A 172 -8.35 -10.67 -18.73
C THR A 172 -8.48 -9.17 -18.45
N TRP A 173 -8.51 -8.38 -19.49
CA TRP A 173 -8.72 -6.94 -19.42
C TRP A 173 -9.97 -6.58 -20.21
N ALA A 174 -11.00 -6.09 -19.52
CA ALA A 174 -12.22 -5.63 -20.16
C ALA A 174 -12.01 -4.20 -20.72
N PRO A 175 -12.60 -3.87 -21.89
CA PRO A 175 -12.62 -2.51 -22.38
C PRO A 175 -13.21 -1.55 -21.34
N HIS A 176 -12.58 -0.39 -21.17
CA HIS A 176 -13.04 0.64 -20.26
C HIS A 176 -12.87 2.02 -20.92
N PRO A 177 -13.88 2.93 -20.83
CA PRO A 177 -13.85 4.23 -21.51
C PRO A 177 -12.76 5.18 -20.97
N LYS A 178 -12.26 4.93 -19.76
CA LYS A 178 -11.19 5.71 -19.14
C LYS A 178 -9.95 4.82 -18.91
N PRO A 179 -8.73 5.37 -18.98
CA PRO A 179 -7.54 4.64 -18.58
C PRO A 179 -7.66 4.19 -17.12
N LEU A 180 -7.20 2.98 -16.84
CA LEU A 180 -7.21 2.39 -15.49
C LEU A 180 -5.77 2.15 -15.01
N PRO A 181 -5.49 2.32 -13.71
CA PRO A 181 -4.20 1.98 -13.12
C PRO A 181 -3.87 0.49 -13.32
N HIS A 182 -2.60 0.19 -13.62
CA HIS A 182 -2.12 -1.18 -13.83
C HIS A 182 -1.64 -1.88 -12.55
N ALA A 183 -1.59 -1.19 -11.44
CA ALA A 183 -1.03 -1.66 -10.16
C ALA A 183 -1.55 -3.03 -9.72
N VAL A 184 -2.88 -3.23 -9.80
CA VAL A 184 -3.53 -4.50 -9.44
C VAL A 184 -3.10 -5.62 -10.38
N ALA A 185 -3.21 -5.41 -11.70
CA ALA A 185 -2.85 -6.43 -12.70
C ALA A 185 -1.36 -6.80 -12.62
N ASN A 186 -0.47 -5.81 -12.46
CA ASN A 186 0.97 -6.03 -12.29
C ASN A 186 1.27 -6.91 -11.07
N SER A 187 0.67 -6.56 -9.93
CA SER A 187 0.87 -7.30 -8.69
C SER A 187 0.24 -8.69 -8.73
N PHE A 188 -0.91 -8.84 -9.41
CA PHE A 188 -1.55 -10.13 -9.63
C PHE A 188 -0.66 -11.08 -10.44
N ILE A 189 -0.07 -10.62 -11.57
CA ILE A 189 0.85 -11.43 -12.38
C ILE A 189 2.07 -11.90 -11.55
N LYS A 190 2.66 -11.00 -10.77
CA LYS A 190 3.78 -11.31 -9.88
C LYS A 190 3.38 -12.34 -8.82
N MET A 191 2.19 -12.21 -8.24
CA MET A 191 1.64 -13.12 -7.24
C MET A 191 1.43 -14.52 -7.82
N VAL A 192 0.81 -14.64 -9.01
CA VAL A 192 0.56 -15.93 -9.66
C VAL A 192 1.86 -16.72 -9.86
N LYS A 193 2.94 -16.04 -10.26
CA LYS A 193 4.27 -16.68 -10.37
C LYS A 193 4.79 -17.23 -9.03
N LYS A 194 4.44 -16.60 -7.89
CA LYS A 194 4.88 -17.03 -6.55
C LYS A 194 4.06 -18.19 -5.99
N ILE A 195 2.81 -18.36 -6.40
CA ILE A 195 1.96 -19.49 -5.95
C ILE A 195 2.11 -20.75 -6.80
N ASN A 196 2.93 -20.72 -7.84
CA ASN A 196 3.14 -21.83 -8.78
C ASN A 196 1.82 -22.33 -9.43
N ALA A 197 0.96 -21.41 -9.81
CA ALA A 197 -0.24 -21.71 -10.58
C ALA A 197 0.07 -21.80 -12.07
#